data_1f255e75a60fbd649facdca2011bfda9
#
_entry.id   1f255e75a60fbd649facdca2011bfda9
#
_cell.length_a   1.000
_cell.length_b   1.000
_cell.length_c   1.000
_cell.angle_alpha   90.00
_cell.angle_beta   90.00
_cell.angle_gamma   90.00
#
_symmetry.space_group_name_H-M   'P 1'
#
loop_
_entity.id
_entity.type
_entity.pdbx_description
1 polymer ?
#
loop_
_entity_poly.entity_id
_entity_poly.type
_entity_poly.pdbx_seq_one_letter_code
_entity_poly.pdbx_strand_id
1 'polypeptide(L)'
;DELLVRFYGIEPYYHVEKPEDLVGHLICALAPHTSGGVLSRLIGFTDSSGGYAHPLFHAAKRRNCDGDEDAIMLLMDGLLNFSRDILPSNRGGKMDAPLVLTTRLNPTEVDKEALNVDSAWHYERWFYEATLDQPHPKTLADKMDFIERRLGTIGAVRGLGYTHSTKSMSEGPQLSAYKTLETMIDKMNGQLSLGHRLRGVDVRTVASSVVRSHFLPDLRGNLVAFTRQKVRCLKCGHSYRRMPLAGKCIQPKKLTGRGMGCLLYTSPSPRDTLL
;
A
#
# COMPACT_ATOMS: atom_id res chain seq x y z
N ASP A 1 -0.29 -24.58 11.04
CA ASP A 1 -0.13 -25.91 11.67
C ASP A 1 -0.57 -25.90 13.13
N GLU A 2 -0.11 -24.95 13.94
CA GLU A 2 -0.57 -24.85 15.34
C GLU A 2 -2.08 -24.71 15.47
N LEU A 3 -2.71 -23.93 14.58
CA LEU A 3 -4.14 -23.73 14.58
C LEU A 3 -4.89 -25.03 14.25
N LEU A 4 -4.41 -25.78 13.24
CA LEU A 4 -4.97 -27.08 12.88
C LEU A 4 -4.89 -28.05 14.04
N VAL A 5 -3.74 -28.14 14.69
CA VAL A 5 -3.51 -29.07 15.82
C VAL A 5 -4.27 -28.63 17.07
N ARG A 6 -4.10 -27.37 17.50
CA ARG A 6 -4.61 -26.91 18.80
C ARG A 6 -6.08 -26.58 18.81
N PHE A 7 -6.63 -26.08 17.70
CA PHE A 7 -8.02 -25.65 17.62
C PHE A 7 -8.90 -26.69 16.97
N TYR A 8 -8.48 -27.24 15.84
CA TYR A 8 -9.27 -28.23 15.10
C TYR A 8 -8.99 -29.68 15.50
N GLY A 9 -7.90 -29.96 16.21
CA GLY A 9 -7.54 -31.31 16.65
C GLY A 9 -7.18 -32.25 15.50
N ILE A 10 -6.69 -31.71 14.38
CA ILE A 10 -6.28 -32.48 13.21
C ILE A 10 -4.78 -32.36 12.99
N GLU A 11 -4.23 -33.25 12.17
CA GLU A 11 -2.81 -33.27 11.82
C GLU A 11 -2.36 -31.95 11.17
N PRO A 12 -1.12 -31.51 11.40
CA PRO A 12 -0.55 -30.35 10.73
C PRO A 12 -0.47 -30.59 9.22
N TYR A 13 -0.58 -29.52 8.44
CA TYR A 13 -0.57 -29.60 6.99
C TYR A 13 0.83 -29.41 6.38
N TYR A 14 1.57 -28.43 6.88
CA TYR A 14 2.85 -28.04 6.30
C TYR A 14 4.05 -28.79 6.89
N HIS A 15 3.99 -29.21 8.12
CA HIS A 15 5.09 -29.85 8.87
C HIS A 15 6.39 -29.04 8.82
N VAL A 16 6.30 -27.72 9.05
CA VAL A 16 7.43 -26.80 8.90
C VAL A 16 8.34 -26.84 10.11
N GLU A 17 9.61 -27.13 9.88
CA GLU A 17 10.68 -27.00 10.88
C GLU A 17 11.55 -25.78 10.59
N LYS A 18 11.75 -25.43 9.32
CA LYS A 18 12.56 -24.31 8.85
C LYS A 18 11.89 -23.61 7.66
N PRO A 19 12.22 -22.34 7.40
CA PRO A 19 11.59 -21.57 6.32
C PRO A 19 11.68 -22.25 4.94
N GLU A 20 12.76 -22.95 4.65
CA GLU A 20 12.99 -23.60 3.35
C GLU A 20 11.98 -24.70 3.06
N ASP A 21 11.37 -25.30 4.08
CA ASP A 21 10.35 -26.33 3.92
C ASP A 21 9.09 -25.79 3.25
N LEU A 22 8.91 -24.45 3.27
CA LEU A 22 7.81 -23.78 2.59
C LEU A 22 8.04 -23.57 1.09
N VAL A 23 9.24 -23.80 0.57
CA VAL A 23 9.53 -23.63 -0.85
C VAL A 23 8.73 -24.65 -1.66
N GLY A 24 7.99 -24.14 -2.66
CA GLY A 24 7.10 -24.97 -3.48
C GLY A 24 5.63 -24.93 -3.02
N HIS A 25 5.33 -24.45 -1.82
CA HIS A 25 3.96 -24.30 -1.36
C HIS A 25 3.25 -23.09 -1.99
N LEU A 26 1.92 -23.17 -2.04
CA LEU A 26 1.09 -22.07 -2.52
C LEU A 26 0.96 -21.00 -1.45
N ILE A 27 1.08 -19.77 -1.91
CA ILE A 27 0.87 -18.55 -1.12
C ILE A 27 -0.27 -17.73 -1.71
N CYS A 28 -0.91 -16.96 -0.88
CA CYS A 28 -1.87 -15.94 -1.24
C CYS A 28 -1.29 -14.58 -0.91
N ALA A 29 -1.22 -13.70 -1.88
CA ALA A 29 -0.80 -12.32 -1.68
C ALA A 29 -1.94 -11.36 -2.00
N LEU A 30 -2.09 -10.34 -1.19
CA LEU A 30 -3.07 -9.27 -1.42
C LEU A 30 -2.49 -7.92 -1.01
N ALA A 31 -2.96 -6.88 -1.68
CA ALA A 31 -2.67 -5.53 -1.24
C ALA A 31 -3.43 -5.22 0.05
N PRO A 32 -2.88 -4.43 0.98
CA PRO A 32 -3.58 -4.00 2.18
C PRO A 32 -4.95 -3.40 1.86
N HIS A 33 -5.94 -3.73 2.69
CA HIS A 33 -7.32 -3.23 2.55
C HIS A 33 -8.05 -3.66 1.27
N THR A 34 -7.60 -4.72 0.62
CA THR A 34 -8.29 -5.36 -0.50
C THR A 34 -8.82 -6.73 -0.08
N SER A 35 -9.80 -7.23 -0.85
CA SER A 35 -10.42 -8.53 -0.58
C SER A 35 -10.00 -9.61 -1.58
N GLY A 36 -9.28 -9.25 -2.64
CA GLY A 36 -8.85 -10.16 -3.70
C GLY A 36 -7.43 -10.66 -3.46
N GLY A 37 -7.27 -11.93 -3.13
CA GLY A 37 -5.99 -12.59 -3.02
C GLY A 37 -5.55 -13.22 -4.34
N VAL A 38 -4.28 -13.04 -4.69
CA VAL A 38 -3.65 -13.63 -5.87
C VAL A 38 -2.82 -14.83 -5.45
N LEU A 39 -3.12 -15.99 -6.01
CA LEU A 39 -2.37 -17.22 -5.73
C LEU A 39 -1.06 -17.25 -6.51
N SER A 40 -0.02 -17.64 -5.81
CA SER A 40 1.31 -17.86 -6.39
C SER A 40 2.01 -19.02 -5.68
N ARG A 41 3.20 -19.35 -6.16
CA ARG A 41 4.04 -20.38 -5.56
C ARG A 41 5.30 -19.77 -5.00
N LEU A 42 5.62 -20.09 -3.76
CA LEU A 42 6.87 -19.68 -3.14
C LEU A 42 8.03 -20.43 -3.80
N ILE A 43 9.00 -19.71 -4.34
CA ILE A 43 10.16 -20.28 -5.02
C ILE A 43 11.46 -20.16 -4.23
N GLY A 44 11.47 -19.39 -3.16
CA GLY A 44 12.63 -19.20 -2.31
C GLY A 44 12.51 -18.00 -1.40
N PHE A 45 13.55 -17.79 -0.63
CA PHE A 45 13.73 -16.66 0.28
C PHE A 45 14.95 -15.84 -0.12
N THR A 46 14.95 -14.59 0.26
CA THR A 46 16.06 -13.66 0.06
C THR A 46 16.32 -12.91 1.37
N ASP A 47 17.56 -12.55 1.61
CA ASP A 47 17.96 -11.75 2.78
C ASP A 47 17.60 -10.27 2.63
N SER A 48 17.23 -9.83 1.43
CA SER A 48 16.76 -8.47 1.21
C SER A 48 15.34 -8.28 1.77
N SER A 49 14.98 -7.05 2.13
CA SER A 49 13.64 -6.71 2.61
C SER A 49 12.59 -6.55 1.48
N GLY A 50 12.95 -6.91 0.26
CA GLY A 50 12.07 -6.86 -0.91
C GLY A 50 11.57 -8.23 -1.35
N GLY A 51 10.37 -8.28 -1.91
CA GLY A 51 9.82 -9.47 -2.56
C GLY A 51 9.97 -9.39 -4.09
N TYR A 52 10.36 -10.49 -4.71
CA TYR A 52 10.51 -10.60 -6.15
C TYR A 52 9.42 -11.50 -6.72
N ALA A 53 8.79 -11.06 -7.80
CA ALA A 53 7.77 -11.83 -8.49
C ALA A 53 7.66 -11.40 -9.96
N HIS A 54 6.90 -12.17 -10.73
CA HIS A 54 6.58 -11.80 -12.11
C HIS A 54 5.82 -10.45 -12.14
N PRO A 55 6.08 -9.54 -13.09
CA PRO A 55 5.41 -8.24 -13.18
C PRO A 55 3.88 -8.33 -13.14
N LEU A 56 3.27 -9.31 -13.82
CA LEU A 56 1.82 -9.50 -13.78
C LEU A 56 1.29 -9.86 -12.40
N PHE A 57 2.07 -10.53 -11.56
CA PHE A 57 1.71 -10.79 -10.18
C PHE A 57 1.66 -9.49 -9.36
N HIS A 58 2.67 -8.63 -9.52
CA HIS A 58 2.67 -7.30 -8.90
C HIS A 58 1.49 -6.44 -9.39
N ALA A 59 1.26 -6.42 -10.70
CA ALA A 59 0.14 -5.70 -11.29
C ALA A 59 -1.22 -6.18 -10.76
N ALA A 60 -1.41 -7.49 -10.62
CA ALA A 60 -2.65 -8.06 -10.11
C ALA A 60 -2.95 -7.69 -8.66
N LYS A 61 -1.93 -7.43 -7.87
CA LYS A 61 -2.08 -6.92 -6.50
C LYS A 61 -2.42 -5.44 -6.45
N ARG A 62 -2.41 -4.73 -7.57
CA ARG A 62 -2.64 -3.27 -7.66
C ARG A 62 -1.69 -2.46 -6.79
N ARG A 63 -0.43 -2.91 -6.73
CA ARG A 63 0.61 -2.24 -5.95
C ARG A 63 1.74 -1.82 -6.86
N ASN A 64 2.31 -0.66 -6.58
CA ASN A 64 3.52 -0.18 -7.22
C ASN A 64 4.75 -0.90 -6.66
N CYS A 65 5.86 -0.84 -7.40
CA CYS A 65 7.12 -1.44 -6.97
C CYS A 65 8.09 -0.39 -6.39
N ASP A 66 7.55 0.65 -5.75
CA ASP A 66 8.27 1.83 -5.26
C ASP A 66 8.39 1.90 -3.73
N GLY A 67 8.18 0.78 -3.06
CA GLY A 67 8.25 0.69 -1.60
C GLY A 67 6.92 0.35 -0.93
N ASP A 68 5.91 0.01 -1.71
CA ASP A 68 4.64 -0.48 -1.22
C ASP A 68 4.80 -1.84 -0.52
N GLU A 69 4.01 -2.07 0.51
CA GLU A 69 3.99 -3.32 1.26
C GLU A 69 2.75 -4.15 0.91
N ASP A 70 2.92 -5.45 0.84
CA ASP A 70 1.86 -6.43 0.61
C ASP A 70 1.70 -7.37 1.80
N ALA A 71 0.49 -7.87 1.99
CA ALA A 71 0.26 -9.02 2.85
C ALA A 71 0.50 -10.31 2.06
N ILE A 72 1.38 -11.17 2.57
CA ILE A 72 1.65 -12.49 1.99
C ILE A 72 1.40 -13.53 3.08
N MET A 73 0.60 -14.53 2.76
CA MET A 73 0.27 -15.61 3.66
C MET A 73 0.31 -16.95 2.95
N LEU A 74 0.50 -18.03 3.69
CA LEU A 74 0.33 -19.37 3.16
C LEU A 74 -1.13 -19.59 2.76
N LEU A 75 -1.36 -20.39 1.74
CA LEU A 75 -2.73 -20.63 1.26
C LEU A 75 -3.65 -21.17 2.35
N MET A 76 -3.15 -22.07 3.20
CA MET A 76 -3.95 -22.61 4.30
C MET A 76 -4.37 -21.52 5.28
N ASP A 77 -3.48 -20.60 5.62
CA ASP A 77 -3.82 -19.46 6.48
C ASP A 77 -4.86 -18.56 5.81
N GLY A 78 -4.73 -18.33 4.50
CA GLY A 78 -5.73 -17.62 3.72
C GLY A 78 -7.11 -18.30 3.77
N LEU A 79 -7.16 -19.62 3.65
CA LEU A 79 -8.40 -20.38 3.74
C LEU A 79 -8.99 -20.40 5.15
N LEU A 80 -8.17 -20.52 6.18
CA LEU A 80 -8.61 -20.48 7.57
C LEU A 80 -9.16 -19.10 7.95
N ASN A 81 -8.64 -18.03 7.39
CA ASN A 81 -9.14 -16.69 7.61
C ASN A 81 -10.55 -16.44 7.03
N PHE A 82 -11.09 -17.32 6.23
CA PHE A 82 -12.52 -17.30 5.88
C PHE A 82 -13.42 -17.79 7.00
N SER A 83 -12.88 -18.50 7.99
CA SER A 83 -13.68 -18.94 9.12
C SER A 83 -14.05 -17.76 10.00
N ARG A 84 -15.34 -17.59 10.26
CA ARG A 84 -15.86 -16.54 11.13
C ARG A 84 -15.23 -16.57 12.52
N ASP A 85 -14.90 -17.77 12.99
CA ASP A 85 -14.39 -18.00 14.34
C ASP A 85 -12.90 -17.65 14.49
N ILE A 86 -12.20 -17.50 13.35
CA ILE A 86 -10.75 -17.24 13.30
C ILE A 86 -10.44 -15.81 12.86
N LEU A 87 -11.39 -15.13 12.21
CA LEU A 87 -11.18 -13.74 11.80
C LEU A 87 -10.81 -12.86 13.01
N PRO A 88 -9.71 -12.10 12.92
CA PRO A 88 -9.31 -11.19 13.98
C PRO A 88 -10.45 -10.26 14.38
N SER A 89 -10.61 -10.02 15.68
CA SER A 89 -11.66 -9.14 16.19
C SER A 89 -11.44 -7.67 15.81
N ASN A 90 -10.20 -7.28 15.58
CA ASN A 90 -9.84 -5.92 15.19
C ASN A 90 -10.19 -5.63 13.71
N ARG A 91 -10.49 -4.38 13.44
CA ARG A 91 -10.88 -3.94 12.10
C ARG A 91 -9.78 -4.15 11.07
N GLY A 92 -8.52 -3.86 11.42
CA GLY A 92 -7.37 -4.00 10.53
C GLY A 92 -7.17 -5.44 10.05
N GLY A 93 -7.20 -6.40 10.99
CA GLY A 93 -7.06 -7.82 10.65
C GLY A 93 -8.15 -8.36 9.73
N LYS A 94 -9.39 -7.86 9.87
CA LYS A 94 -10.48 -8.22 8.94
C LYS A 94 -10.30 -7.65 7.55
N MET A 95 -9.67 -6.49 7.44
CA MET A 95 -9.44 -5.82 6.14
C MET A 95 -8.36 -6.51 5.30
N ASP A 96 -7.47 -7.25 5.95
CA ASP A 96 -6.38 -7.97 5.29
C ASP A 96 -6.70 -9.46 5.09
N ALA A 97 -7.92 -9.89 5.40
CA ALA A 97 -8.37 -11.25 5.14
C ALA A 97 -8.82 -11.39 3.68
N PRO A 98 -8.30 -12.37 2.93
CA PRO A 98 -8.74 -12.59 1.54
C PRO A 98 -10.17 -13.14 1.53
N LEU A 99 -11.06 -12.45 0.85
CA LEU A 99 -12.45 -12.91 0.64
C LEU A 99 -12.61 -13.63 -0.70
N VAL A 100 -11.72 -13.36 -1.64
CA VAL A 100 -11.70 -13.98 -2.97
C VAL A 100 -10.28 -14.40 -3.28
N LEU A 101 -10.13 -15.64 -3.74
CA LEU A 101 -8.87 -16.19 -4.23
C LEU A 101 -8.95 -16.42 -5.74
N THR A 102 -7.95 -16.03 -6.48
CA THR A 102 -7.88 -16.23 -7.91
C THR A 102 -6.53 -16.78 -8.33
N THR A 103 -6.56 -17.72 -9.29
CA THR A 103 -5.40 -18.20 -10.02
C THR A 103 -5.34 -17.60 -11.44
N ARG A 104 -6.41 -16.94 -11.86
CA ARG A 104 -6.52 -16.33 -13.19
C ARG A 104 -6.30 -14.84 -13.07
N LEU A 105 -5.32 -14.37 -13.81
CA LEU A 105 -5.06 -12.95 -13.97
C LEU A 105 -5.60 -12.52 -15.33
N ASN A 106 -6.56 -11.60 -15.34
CA ASN A 106 -6.92 -10.88 -16.55
C ASN A 106 -6.17 -9.55 -16.56
N PRO A 107 -5.09 -9.41 -17.33
CA PRO A 107 -4.28 -8.21 -17.30
C PRO A 107 -5.03 -6.94 -17.71
N THR A 108 -6.13 -7.08 -18.46
CA THR A 108 -6.93 -5.94 -18.92
C THR A 108 -7.86 -5.36 -17.83
N GLU A 109 -8.10 -6.11 -16.77
CA GLU A 109 -8.93 -5.71 -15.63
C GLU A 109 -8.11 -5.13 -14.46
N VAL A 110 -6.79 -5.16 -14.59
CA VAL A 110 -5.88 -4.60 -13.59
C VAL A 110 -5.79 -3.09 -13.75
N ASP A 111 -5.60 -2.38 -12.65
CA ASP A 111 -5.38 -0.94 -12.66
C ASP A 111 -4.19 -0.56 -13.56
N LYS A 112 -4.39 0.45 -14.42
CA LYS A 112 -3.35 0.89 -15.35
C LYS A 112 -2.07 1.33 -14.66
N GLU A 113 -2.16 1.91 -13.49
CA GLU A 113 -1.00 2.31 -12.70
C GLU A 113 -0.14 1.12 -12.30
N ALA A 114 -0.77 -0.02 -12.00
CA ALA A 114 -0.05 -1.25 -11.68
C ALA A 114 0.64 -1.89 -12.90
N LEU A 115 0.24 -1.53 -14.12
CA LEU A 115 0.88 -2.01 -15.35
C LEU A 115 2.09 -1.19 -15.80
N ASN A 116 2.41 -0.11 -15.10
CA ASN A 116 3.60 0.73 -15.35
C ASN A 116 4.92 0.10 -14.87
N VAL A 117 4.98 -1.21 -14.75
CA VAL A 117 6.21 -1.93 -14.43
C VAL A 117 7.10 -1.95 -15.66
N ASP A 118 8.30 -1.40 -15.54
CA ASP A 118 9.32 -1.43 -16.58
C ASP A 118 9.92 -2.85 -16.66
N SER A 119 9.96 -3.41 -17.86
CA SER A 119 10.40 -4.77 -18.15
C SER A 119 11.72 -4.83 -18.92
N ALA A 120 12.39 -3.69 -19.12
CA ALA A 120 13.63 -3.62 -19.87
C ALA A 120 14.80 -4.25 -19.10
N TRP A 121 15.80 -4.74 -19.84
CA TRP A 121 17.06 -5.24 -19.26
C TRP A 121 18.04 -4.11 -18.94
N HIS A 122 17.96 -3.02 -19.68
CA HIS A 122 18.78 -1.83 -19.51
C HIS A 122 18.10 -0.63 -20.16
N TYR A 123 18.47 0.55 -19.72
CA TYR A 123 18.10 1.77 -20.42
C TYR A 123 19.11 2.09 -21.51
N GLU A 124 18.60 2.43 -22.67
CA GLU A 124 19.45 2.88 -23.79
C GLU A 124 19.96 4.30 -23.55
N ARG A 125 20.99 4.68 -24.30
CA ARG A 125 21.64 5.99 -24.20
C ARG A 125 20.67 7.17 -24.35
N TRP A 126 19.69 7.06 -25.25
CA TRP A 126 18.68 8.10 -25.46
C TRP A 126 17.91 8.46 -24.19
N PHE A 127 17.69 7.50 -23.29
CA PHE A 127 17.00 7.74 -22.02
C PHE A 127 17.80 8.72 -21.16
N TYR A 128 19.09 8.48 -21.02
CA TYR A 128 19.97 9.36 -20.23
C TYR A 128 20.13 10.75 -20.90
N GLU A 129 20.23 10.81 -22.21
CA GLU A 129 20.28 12.07 -22.95
C GLU A 129 18.99 12.87 -22.77
N ALA A 130 17.84 12.21 -22.84
CA ALA A 130 16.55 12.85 -22.60
C ALA A 130 16.40 13.41 -21.18
N THR A 131 16.99 12.76 -20.17
CA THR A 131 16.93 13.26 -18.78
C THR A 131 17.64 14.60 -18.58
N LEU A 132 18.58 14.97 -19.46
CA LEU A 132 19.27 16.25 -19.39
C LEU A 132 18.32 17.44 -19.64
N ASP A 133 17.33 17.23 -20.49
CA ASP A 133 16.33 18.25 -20.84
C ASP A 133 15.11 18.23 -19.89
N GLN A 134 15.06 17.29 -18.92
CA GLN A 134 14.00 17.13 -17.93
C GLN A 134 12.58 17.15 -18.54
N PRO A 135 12.28 16.40 -19.62
CA PRO A 135 10.96 16.38 -20.22
C PRO A 135 9.96 15.72 -19.27
N HIS A 136 8.69 16.02 -19.48
CA HIS A 136 7.65 15.34 -18.71
C HIS A 136 7.67 13.83 -19.02
N PRO A 137 7.69 12.91 -18.03
CA PRO A 137 7.86 11.47 -18.24
C PRO A 137 6.90 10.85 -19.25
N LYS A 138 5.66 11.36 -19.34
CA LYS A 138 4.68 10.89 -20.33
C LYS A 138 5.13 11.06 -21.79
N THR A 139 6.01 12.00 -22.07
CA THR A 139 6.52 12.21 -23.45
C THR A 139 7.50 11.13 -23.87
N LEU A 140 8.09 10.43 -22.92
CA LEU A 140 9.04 9.35 -23.15
C LEU A 140 8.39 7.97 -23.00
N ALA A 141 7.18 7.90 -22.49
CA ALA A 141 6.49 6.63 -22.19
C ALA A 141 6.43 5.72 -23.43
N ASP A 142 6.31 6.27 -24.63
CA ASP A 142 6.25 5.48 -25.85
C ASP A 142 7.53 4.74 -26.20
N LYS A 143 8.65 5.14 -25.65
CA LYS A 143 9.95 4.50 -25.83
C LYS A 143 10.33 3.58 -24.69
N MET A 144 9.53 3.54 -23.61
CA MET A 144 9.75 2.69 -22.44
C MET A 144 9.12 1.32 -22.66
N ASP A 145 9.71 0.29 -22.05
CA ASP A 145 9.25 -1.09 -22.17
C ASP A 145 8.37 -1.47 -20.98
N PHE A 146 7.15 -0.94 -20.95
CA PHE A 146 6.20 -1.26 -19.91
C PHE A 146 5.48 -2.58 -20.17
N ILE A 147 5.17 -3.30 -19.09
CA ILE A 147 4.40 -4.56 -19.16
C ILE A 147 3.05 -4.37 -19.84
N GLU A 148 2.42 -3.21 -19.73
CA GLU A 148 1.16 -2.88 -20.40
C GLU A 148 1.25 -3.10 -21.92
N ARG A 149 2.36 -2.79 -22.53
CA ARG A 149 2.56 -2.95 -23.99
C ARG A 149 2.80 -4.37 -24.44
N ARG A 150 3.20 -5.22 -23.51
CA ARG A 150 3.44 -6.63 -23.77
C ARG A 150 2.20 -7.51 -23.56
N LEU A 151 1.10 -6.92 -23.04
CA LEU A 151 -0.13 -7.66 -22.79
C LEU A 151 -0.68 -8.29 -24.08
N GLY A 152 -1.20 -9.52 -23.96
CA GLY A 152 -1.72 -10.26 -25.08
C GLY A 152 -0.66 -10.90 -25.98
N THR A 153 0.62 -10.73 -25.69
CA THR A 153 1.73 -11.35 -26.40
C THR A 153 2.51 -12.30 -25.51
N ILE A 154 3.37 -13.16 -26.13
CA ILE A 154 4.29 -14.02 -25.38
C ILE A 154 5.29 -13.20 -24.55
N GLY A 155 5.56 -11.95 -24.94
CA GLY A 155 6.39 -11.01 -24.22
C GLY A 155 5.86 -10.65 -22.82
N ALA A 156 4.57 -10.84 -22.56
CA ALA A 156 4.00 -10.65 -21.23
C ALA A 156 4.50 -11.67 -20.19
N VAL A 157 4.99 -12.83 -20.64
CA VAL A 157 5.44 -13.93 -19.77
C VAL A 157 6.89 -14.33 -20.01
N ARG A 158 7.55 -13.76 -21.02
CA ARG A 158 8.95 -14.05 -21.36
C ARG A 158 9.73 -12.80 -21.71
N GLY A 159 11.05 -12.89 -21.58
CA GLY A 159 11.94 -11.79 -21.93
C GLY A 159 11.79 -10.55 -21.02
N LEU A 160 11.39 -10.77 -19.78
CA LEU A 160 11.30 -9.72 -18.77
C LEU A 160 12.68 -9.51 -18.17
N GLY A 161 13.13 -8.28 -18.15
CA GLY A 161 14.41 -7.85 -17.67
C GLY A 161 14.36 -7.19 -16.30
N TYR A 162 15.53 -6.84 -15.84
CA TYR A 162 15.76 -6.10 -14.62
C TYR A 162 16.83 -5.06 -14.87
N THR A 163 16.51 -3.80 -14.71
CA THR A 163 17.40 -2.69 -15.13
C THR A 163 18.60 -2.46 -14.22
N HIS A 164 18.58 -3.06 -13.05
CA HIS A 164 19.67 -2.94 -12.07
C HIS A 164 20.56 -4.17 -12.13
N SER A 165 21.87 -3.96 -12.31
CA SER A 165 22.83 -5.02 -12.18
C SER A 165 22.96 -5.40 -10.71
N THR A 166 22.42 -6.55 -10.35
CA THR A 166 22.60 -7.16 -9.04
C THR A 166 23.34 -8.48 -9.22
N LYS A 167 24.27 -8.77 -8.33
CA LYS A 167 24.98 -10.05 -8.31
C LYS A 167 24.16 -11.14 -7.65
N SER A 168 23.23 -10.73 -6.80
CA SER A 168 22.37 -11.63 -6.04
C SER A 168 21.03 -10.95 -5.78
N MET A 169 19.95 -11.72 -5.75
CA MET A 169 18.63 -11.24 -5.30
C MET A 169 18.61 -10.88 -3.81
N SER A 170 19.61 -11.29 -3.06
CA SER A 170 19.79 -10.93 -1.65
C SER A 170 20.60 -9.64 -1.45
N GLU A 171 21.05 -8.99 -2.53
CA GLU A 171 21.64 -7.65 -2.43
C GLU A 171 20.56 -6.62 -2.16
N GLY A 172 20.81 -5.76 -1.21
CA GLY A 172 19.92 -4.67 -0.84
C GLY A 172 19.80 -4.48 0.67
N PRO A 173 19.08 -3.46 1.11
CA PRO A 173 18.91 -3.23 2.54
C PRO A 173 18.02 -4.32 3.15
N GLN A 174 18.47 -4.91 4.24
CA GLN A 174 17.69 -5.88 5.01
C GLN A 174 16.57 -5.21 5.81
N LEU A 175 16.73 -3.94 6.16
CA LEU A 175 15.76 -3.15 6.88
C LEU A 175 15.57 -1.79 6.22
N SER A 176 14.34 -1.47 5.87
CA SER A 176 14.01 -0.15 5.34
C SER A 176 14.12 0.91 6.43
N ALA A 177 14.84 1.99 6.17
CA ALA A 177 14.88 3.16 7.05
C ALA A 177 13.48 3.77 7.27
N TYR A 178 12.55 3.58 6.35
CA TYR A 178 11.16 4.03 6.52
C TYR A 178 10.49 3.41 7.75
N LYS A 179 10.80 2.16 8.08
CA LYS A 179 10.25 1.48 9.26
C LYS A 179 10.91 1.89 10.58
N THR A 180 12.15 2.39 10.52
CA THR A 180 12.91 2.78 11.71
C THR A 180 12.72 4.24 12.09
N LEU A 181 12.20 5.06 11.19
CA LEU A 181 11.92 6.48 11.43
C LEU A 181 10.49 6.64 11.96
N GLU A 182 10.37 7.18 13.17
CA GLU A 182 9.10 7.20 13.90
C GLU A 182 8.16 8.28 13.39
N THR A 183 8.66 9.50 13.19
CA THR A 183 7.82 10.65 12.83
C THR A 183 7.92 11.01 11.35
N MET A 184 6.92 11.73 10.84
CA MET A 184 6.95 12.27 9.48
C MET A 184 8.06 13.31 9.30
N ILE A 185 8.42 14.03 10.36
CA ILE A 185 9.53 14.98 10.36
C ILE A 185 10.85 14.24 10.17
N ASP A 186 11.05 13.13 10.87
CA ASP A 186 12.26 12.30 10.74
C ASP A 186 12.36 11.70 9.32
N LYS A 187 11.25 11.25 8.77
CA LYS A 187 11.20 10.73 7.39
C LYS A 187 11.54 11.80 6.38
N MET A 188 10.99 13.01 6.52
CA MET A 188 11.30 14.14 5.65
C MET A 188 12.76 14.55 5.77
N ASN A 189 13.28 14.65 7.00
CA ASN A 189 14.68 14.97 7.24
C ASN A 189 15.62 13.91 6.66
N GLY A 190 15.25 12.64 6.78
CA GLY A 190 15.98 11.54 6.16
C GLY A 190 16.06 11.65 4.63
N GLN A 191 14.95 11.96 3.97
CA GLN A 191 14.90 12.17 2.53
C GLN A 191 15.73 13.38 2.07
N LEU A 192 15.61 14.51 2.75
CA LEU A 192 16.41 15.70 2.43
C LEU A 192 17.90 15.47 2.70
N SER A 193 18.25 14.78 3.78
CA SER A 193 19.63 14.38 4.08
C SER A 193 20.22 13.48 3.00
N LEU A 194 19.43 12.53 2.48
CA LEU A 194 19.85 11.69 1.35
C LEU A 194 20.09 12.55 0.11
N GLY A 195 19.18 13.49 -0.19
CA GLY A 195 19.36 14.43 -1.31
C GLY A 195 20.66 15.22 -1.24
N HIS A 196 21.09 15.66 -0.06
CA HIS A 196 22.36 16.35 0.12
C HIS A 196 23.59 15.49 -0.17
N ARG A 197 23.47 14.16 -0.11
CA ARG A 197 24.57 13.22 -0.41
C ARG A 197 24.66 12.86 -1.89
N LEU A 198 23.62 13.16 -2.67
CA LEU A 198 23.55 12.84 -4.08
C LEU A 198 23.96 14.05 -4.92
N ARG A 199 24.99 13.89 -5.76
CA ARG A 199 25.53 15.00 -6.58
C ARG A 199 24.55 15.53 -7.61
N GLY A 200 23.66 14.68 -8.13
CA GLY A 200 22.67 15.05 -9.17
C GLY A 200 21.37 15.63 -8.61
N VAL A 201 21.25 15.84 -7.30
CA VAL A 201 20.00 16.28 -6.68
C VAL A 201 20.15 17.69 -6.10
N ASP A 202 19.32 18.61 -6.57
CA ASP A 202 19.13 19.91 -5.92
C ASP A 202 18.04 19.80 -4.85
N VAL A 203 18.47 19.74 -3.59
CA VAL A 203 17.60 19.60 -2.44
C VAL A 203 16.61 20.75 -2.30
N ARG A 204 16.96 21.96 -2.72
CA ARG A 204 16.05 23.12 -2.68
C ARG A 204 14.89 22.92 -3.65
N THR A 205 15.17 22.44 -4.85
CA THR A 205 14.14 22.09 -5.84
C THR A 205 13.25 20.96 -5.32
N VAL A 206 13.82 19.92 -4.71
CA VAL A 206 13.05 18.83 -4.09
C VAL A 206 12.13 19.37 -3.00
N ALA A 207 12.65 20.13 -2.05
CA ALA A 207 11.86 20.71 -0.97
C ALA A 207 10.74 21.62 -1.50
N SER A 208 11.05 22.48 -2.48
CA SER A 208 10.06 23.35 -3.12
C SER A 208 8.95 22.55 -3.81
N SER A 209 9.31 21.49 -4.51
CA SER A 209 8.35 20.61 -5.20
C SER A 209 7.43 19.89 -4.20
N VAL A 210 7.97 19.37 -3.10
CA VAL A 210 7.18 18.73 -2.05
C VAL A 210 6.19 19.72 -1.43
N VAL A 211 6.65 20.94 -1.10
CA VAL A 211 5.76 21.96 -0.54
C VAL A 211 4.63 22.30 -1.52
N ARG A 212 4.95 22.55 -2.79
CA ARG A 212 3.96 22.96 -3.80
C ARG A 212 2.98 21.85 -4.16
N SER A 213 3.48 20.62 -4.32
CA SER A 213 2.70 19.50 -4.88
C SER A 213 1.95 18.69 -3.83
N HIS A 214 2.41 18.72 -2.57
CA HIS A 214 1.81 17.95 -1.49
C HIS A 214 1.33 18.84 -0.34
N PHE A 215 2.19 19.55 0.34
CA PHE A 215 1.81 20.23 1.58
C PHE A 215 0.79 21.35 1.37
N LEU A 216 0.96 22.20 0.38
CA LEU A 216 0.00 23.28 0.12
C LEU A 216 -1.36 22.77 -0.35
N PRO A 217 -1.44 21.81 -1.30
CA PRO A 217 -2.71 21.20 -1.67
C PRO A 217 -3.39 20.48 -0.50
N ASP A 218 -2.64 19.74 0.32
CA ASP A 218 -3.19 19.00 1.46
C ASP A 218 -3.70 19.98 2.54
N LEU A 219 -2.92 21.00 2.86
CA LEU A 219 -3.33 22.04 3.82
C LEU A 219 -4.63 22.72 3.36
N ARG A 220 -4.69 23.10 2.07
CA ARG A 220 -5.90 23.69 1.49
C ARG A 220 -7.07 22.72 1.52
N GLY A 221 -6.84 21.46 1.14
CA GLY A 221 -7.84 20.40 1.14
C GLY A 221 -8.41 20.15 2.53
N ASN A 222 -7.54 20.03 3.52
CA ASN A 222 -7.92 19.84 4.92
C ASN A 222 -8.68 21.04 5.48
N LEU A 223 -8.25 22.27 5.16
CA LEU A 223 -8.97 23.47 5.58
C LEU A 223 -10.39 23.51 4.98
N VAL A 224 -10.55 23.20 3.70
CA VAL A 224 -11.87 23.12 3.05
C VAL A 224 -12.72 22.03 3.67
N ALA A 225 -12.14 20.85 3.93
CA ALA A 225 -12.85 19.75 4.60
C ALA A 225 -13.29 20.12 6.00
N PHE A 226 -12.41 20.76 6.78
CA PHE A 226 -12.72 21.25 8.12
C PHE A 226 -13.88 22.28 8.10
N THR A 227 -13.90 23.22 7.15
CA THR A 227 -14.98 24.21 7.05
C THR A 227 -16.33 23.61 6.70
N ARG A 228 -16.34 22.43 6.07
CA ARG A 228 -17.55 21.67 5.69
C ARG A 228 -17.95 20.64 6.73
N GLN A 229 -17.11 20.38 7.71
CA GLN A 229 -17.34 19.38 8.73
C GLN A 229 -18.59 19.68 9.55
N LYS A 230 -19.42 18.68 9.74
CA LYS A 230 -20.62 18.75 10.57
C LYS A 230 -20.31 18.29 11.99
N VAL A 231 -21.03 18.80 12.94
CA VAL A 231 -20.95 18.40 14.34
C VAL A 231 -22.23 17.65 14.71
N ARG A 232 -22.10 16.48 15.27
CA ARG A 232 -23.26 15.63 15.65
C ARG A 232 -23.33 15.48 17.16
N CYS A 233 -24.54 15.62 17.70
CA CYS A 233 -24.80 15.31 19.11
C CYS A 233 -24.91 13.80 19.32
N LEU A 234 -24.09 13.23 20.19
CA LEU A 234 -24.11 11.80 20.49
C LEU A 234 -25.39 11.34 21.19
N LYS A 235 -26.05 12.23 21.94
CA LYS A 235 -27.22 11.86 22.72
C LYS A 235 -28.51 11.90 21.90
N CYS A 236 -28.68 12.89 21.03
CA CYS A 236 -29.90 13.04 20.25
C CYS A 236 -29.72 12.84 18.75
N GLY A 237 -28.50 12.64 18.27
CA GLY A 237 -28.22 12.44 16.85
C GLY A 237 -28.34 13.69 15.97
N HIS A 238 -28.74 14.83 16.55
CA HIS A 238 -28.91 16.06 15.76
C HIS A 238 -27.59 16.54 15.18
N SER A 239 -27.59 16.94 13.91
CA SER A 239 -26.42 17.38 13.17
C SER A 239 -26.44 18.90 13.00
N TYR A 240 -25.34 19.54 13.39
CA TYR A 240 -25.12 20.97 13.23
C TYR A 240 -24.09 21.22 12.14
N ARG A 241 -24.30 22.26 11.36
CA ARG A 241 -23.31 22.69 10.35
C ARG A 241 -21.99 23.15 11.00
N ARG A 242 -22.08 23.74 12.20
CA ARG A 242 -20.94 24.22 12.99
C ARG A 242 -21.23 23.97 14.46
N MET A 243 -20.19 24.00 15.27
CA MET A 243 -20.33 23.94 16.72
C MET A 243 -21.26 25.07 17.21
N PRO A 244 -22.33 24.77 17.96
CA PRO A 244 -23.13 25.81 18.60
C PRO A 244 -22.28 26.67 19.53
N LEU A 245 -22.53 27.99 19.55
CA LEU A 245 -21.78 28.92 20.41
C LEU A 245 -21.86 28.55 21.88
N ALA A 246 -22.91 27.87 22.31
CA ALA A 246 -23.05 27.37 23.67
C ALA A 246 -22.10 26.20 24.02
N GLY A 247 -21.28 25.70 23.06
CA GLY A 247 -20.42 24.56 23.25
C GLY A 247 -21.11 23.22 23.54
N LYS A 248 -22.44 23.18 23.46
CA LYS A 248 -23.27 22.03 23.78
C LYS A 248 -24.49 21.96 22.84
N CYS A 249 -25.14 20.79 22.82
CA CYS A 249 -26.36 20.60 22.03
C CYS A 249 -27.48 21.53 22.54
N ILE A 250 -28.05 22.32 21.66
CA ILE A 250 -29.12 23.28 21.97
C ILE A 250 -30.52 22.76 21.70
N GLN A 251 -30.66 21.49 21.29
CA GLN A 251 -31.96 20.88 21.05
C GLN A 251 -32.75 20.75 22.38
N PRO A 252 -34.07 21.07 22.36
CA PRO A 252 -34.90 20.98 23.56
C PRO A 252 -34.95 19.57 24.14
N LYS A 253 -34.92 19.44 25.46
CA LYS A 253 -35.02 18.14 26.17
C LYS A 253 -36.26 17.31 25.78
N LYS A 254 -37.33 17.96 25.34
CA LYS A 254 -38.61 17.30 24.96
C LYS A 254 -38.47 16.35 23.76
N LEU A 255 -37.51 16.60 22.86
CA LEU A 255 -37.29 15.74 21.67
C LEU A 255 -36.40 14.51 21.96
N THR A 256 -35.65 14.50 23.05
CA THR A 256 -34.60 13.50 23.25
C THR A 256 -34.73 12.69 24.54
N GLY A 257 -35.60 13.09 25.47
CA GLY A 257 -35.74 12.45 26.78
C GLY A 257 -34.45 12.40 27.63
N ARG A 258 -33.34 12.93 27.13
CA ARG A 258 -32.00 12.87 27.72
C ARG A 258 -31.40 14.28 27.77
N GLY A 259 -30.74 14.61 28.88
CA GLY A 259 -30.15 15.94 29.11
C GLY A 259 -29.15 16.39 28.04
N MET A 260 -28.84 17.70 28.04
CA MET A 260 -27.90 18.34 27.12
C MET A 260 -26.61 17.56 26.97
N GLY A 261 -26.29 17.13 25.75
CA GLY A 261 -25.29 16.15 25.46
C GLY A 261 -23.96 16.67 24.96
N CYS A 262 -22.96 15.81 24.97
CA CYS A 262 -21.70 16.01 24.28
C CYS A 262 -21.91 16.15 22.77
N LEU A 263 -21.21 17.10 22.18
CA LEU A 263 -21.06 17.21 20.72
C LEU A 263 -19.76 16.51 20.33
N LEU A 264 -19.80 15.70 19.28
CA LEU A 264 -18.63 15.19 18.61
C LEU A 264 -18.57 15.74 17.20
N TYR A 265 -17.39 16.07 16.77
CA TYR A 265 -17.12 16.24 15.35
C TYR A 265 -17.39 14.94 14.64
N THR A 266 -17.99 15.01 13.46
CA THR A 266 -18.07 13.83 12.61
C THR A 266 -16.64 13.44 12.25
N SER A 267 -16.30 12.27 12.67
CA SER A 267 -15.05 11.54 12.47
C SER A 267 -13.92 12.32 11.81
N PRO A 268 -12.85 12.67 12.50
CA PRO A 268 -11.65 13.15 11.82
C PRO A 268 -11.23 12.09 10.79
N SER A 269 -10.83 12.52 9.61
CA SER A 269 -10.12 11.67 8.68
C SER A 269 -8.91 11.07 9.39
N PRO A 270 -8.49 9.83 9.10
CA PRO A 270 -7.22 9.30 9.63
C PRO A 270 -6.01 10.22 9.38
N ARG A 271 -6.11 11.10 8.40
CA ARG A 271 -5.10 12.15 8.13
C ARG A 271 -5.11 13.29 9.16
N ASP A 272 -6.25 13.54 9.83
CA ASP A 272 -6.39 14.63 10.80
C ASP A 272 -5.81 14.28 12.17
N THR A 273 -5.51 13.02 12.43
CA THR A 273 -4.90 12.55 13.69
C THR A 273 -3.37 12.55 13.68
N LEU A 274 -2.76 13.00 12.58
CA LEU A 274 -1.30 13.05 12.39
C LEU A 274 -0.69 14.47 12.47
N LEU A 275 -1.48 15.46 12.90
CA LEU A 275 -1.00 16.81 13.18
C LEU A 275 -0.83 17.05 14.67
#